data_637816e5e55cac0169a9cb91b582877a
#
_entry.id   637816e5e55cac0169a9cb91b582877a
#
_cell.length_a   1.000
_cell.length_b   1.000
_cell.length_c   1.000
_cell.angle_alpha   90.00
_cell.angle_beta   90.00
_cell.angle_gamma   90.00
#
_symmetry.space_group_name_H-M   'P 1'
#
loop_
_entity.id
_entity.type
_entity.pdbx_description
1 polymer ?
#
loop_
_entity_poly.entity_id
_entity_poly.type
_entity_poly.pdbx_seq_one_letter_code
_entity_poly.pdbx_strand_id
1 'polypeptide(L)'
;FLTEELPGGGVLNLLTTVSFKRDGHYVILPELYLMFQNLIARWNKLFPENIISAQGLEHELASCCHITKYALHTQTFSVNNGNVHGFCGNIKIKFSGNDMTRRLMNLIFLYANFAGIGIKTALGMGAVDYQGFANPRRSS
;
A
#
# COMPACT_ATOMS: atom_id res chain seq x y z
N PHE A 1 -14.94 6.13 21.24
CA PHE A 1 -14.04 5.27 21.97
C PHE A 1 -12.60 5.72 21.77
N LEU A 2 -11.78 5.48 22.76
CA LEU A 2 -10.38 5.86 22.67
C LEU A 2 -9.53 4.63 22.87
N THR A 3 -8.51 4.52 22.04
CA THR A 3 -7.56 3.46 22.20
C THR A 3 -6.20 4.04 22.53
N GLU A 4 -5.51 3.39 23.43
CA GLU A 4 -4.14 3.72 23.76
C GLU A 4 -3.17 3.24 22.70
N GLU A 5 -3.65 2.48 21.73
CA GLU A 5 -2.81 1.88 20.72
C GLU A 5 -2.78 2.72 19.46
N LEU A 6 -1.61 2.81 18.87
CA LEU A 6 -1.40 3.48 17.60
C LEU A 6 -1.08 2.42 16.55
N PRO A 7 -1.48 2.65 15.30
CA PRO A 7 -1.05 1.76 14.22
C PRO A 7 0.48 1.74 14.16
N GLY A 8 1.05 0.56 14.29
CA GLY A 8 2.50 0.38 14.25
C GLY A 8 3.02 -0.14 12.94
N GLY A 9 2.13 -0.58 12.08
CA GLY A 9 2.46 -1.21 10.81
C GLY A 9 1.51 -2.32 10.52
N GLY A 10 1.94 -3.27 9.72
CA GLY A 10 1.12 -4.41 9.39
C GLY A 10 1.81 -5.38 8.46
N VAL A 11 1.07 -6.41 8.11
CA VAL A 11 1.50 -7.40 7.12
C VAL A 11 0.61 -7.22 5.90
N LEU A 12 1.25 -7.03 4.76
CA LEU A 12 0.57 -6.86 3.48
C LEU A 12 0.76 -8.15 2.69
N ASN A 13 -0.30 -8.92 2.55
CA ASN A 13 -0.28 -10.14 1.77
C ASN A 13 -0.76 -9.82 0.36
N LEU A 14 0.10 -10.05 -0.63
CA LEU A 14 -0.20 -9.77 -2.02
C LEU A 14 -0.76 -11.05 -2.63
N LEU A 15 -2.08 -11.12 -2.76
CA LEU A 15 -2.80 -12.34 -3.11
C LEU A 15 -2.74 -12.61 -4.60
N THR A 16 -2.76 -11.57 -5.42
CA THR A 16 -2.57 -11.68 -6.85
C THR A 16 -1.46 -10.72 -7.28
N THR A 17 -1.00 -10.84 -8.51
CA THR A 17 0.14 -10.09 -9.00
C THR A 17 -0.06 -8.59 -8.86
N VAL A 18 0.88 -7.94 -8.20
CA VAL A 18 0.94 -6.48 -8.09
C VAL A 18 1.97 -5.97 -9.08
N SER A 19 1.62 -4.96 -9.81
CA SER A 19 2.54 -4.32 -10.75
C SER A 19 2.23 -2.84 -10.87
N PHE A 20 3.25 -2.09 -11.24
CA PHE A 20 3.11 -0.68 -11.59
C PHE A 20 3.76 -0.48 -12.95
N LYS A 21 3.46 0.63 -13.59
CA LYS A 21 4.07 0.94 -14.87
C LYS A 21 4.73 2.30 -14.78
N ARG A 22 5.99 2.37 -15.20
CA ARG A 22 6.77 3.61 -15.19
C ARG A 22 7.56 3.66 -16.48
N ASP A 23 7.42 4.76 -17.22
CA ASP A 23 8.18 4.98 -18.45
C ASP A 23 8.10 3.79 -19.42
N GLY A 24 6.93 3.19 -19.54
CA GLY A 24 6.72 2.08 -20.46
C GLY A 24 7.17 0.72 -19.96
N HIS A 25 7.71 0.66 -18.75
CA HIS A 25 8.22 -0.59 -18.18
C HIS A 25 7.43 -0.98 -16.93
N TYR A 26 7.28 -2.27 -16.72
CA TYR A 26 6.66 -2.77 -15.49
C TYR A 26 7.66 -2.69 -14.34
N VAL A 27 7.17 -2.25 -13.20
CA VAL A 27 7.94 -2.19 -11.96
C VAL A 27 7.64 -3.47 -11.20
N ILE A 28 8.66 -4.29 -10.98
CA ILE A 28 8.50 -5.62 -10.37
C ILE A 28 9.04 -5.67 -8.95
N LEU A 29 9.40 -4.53 -8.38
CA LEU A 29 9.83 -4.42 -6.99
C LEU A 29 8.82 -3.57 -6.23
N PRO A 30 8.60 -3.85 -4.94
CA PRO A 30 7.69 -3.04 -4.15
C PRO A 30 8.32 -1.67 -3.87
N GLU A 31 7.70 -0.63 -4.39
CA GLU A 31 8.11 0.74 -4.11
C GLU A 31 6.98 1.43 -3.36
N LEU A 32 7.25 1.78 -2.12
CA LEU A 32 6.23 2.36 -1.25
C LEU A 32 5.67 3.66 -1.81
N TYR A 33 6.52 4.49 -2.42
CA TYR A 33 6.05 5.71 -3.05
C TYR A 33 4.96 5.42 -4.08
N LEU A 34 5.17 4.43 -4.94
CA LEU A 34 4.20 4.06 -5.97
C LEU A 34 2.93 3.51 -5.36
N MET A 35 3.04 2.74 -4.28
CA MET A 35 1.87 2.23 -3.59
C MET A 35 1.02 3.35 -3.04
N PHE A 36 1.63 4.30 -2.33
CA PHE A 36 0.89 5.43 -1.78
C PHE A 36 0.31 6.30 -2.89
N GLN A 37 1.08 6.57 -3.94
CA GLN A 37 0.60 7.38 -5.05
C GLN A 37 -0.64 6.74 -5.68
N ASN A 38 -0.59 5.46 -5.94
CA ASN A 38 -1.68 4.71 -6.55
C ASN A 38 -2.92 4.70 -5.66
N LEU A 39 -2.74 4.41 -4.37
CA LEU A 39 -3.87 4.30 -3.44
C LEU A 39 -4.51 5.65 -3.17
N ILE A 40 -3.71 6.70 -3.02
CA ILE A 40 -4.24 8.05 -2.80
C ILE A 40 -5.00 8.53 -4.02
N ALA A 41 -4.47 8.29 -5.22
CA ALA A 41 -5.16 8.70 -6.44
C ALA A 41 -6.53 8.02 -6.57
N ARG A 42 -6.60 6.74 -6.22
CA ARG A 42 -7.87 6.02 -6.25
C ARG A 42 -8.84 6.50 -5.19
N TRP A 43 -8.34 6.73 -3.98
CA TRP A 43 -9.14 7.27 -2.90
C TRP A 43 -9.79 8.58 -3.33
N ASN A 44 -8.99 9.48 -3.89
CA ASN A 44 -9.45 10.81 -4.30
C ASN A 44 -10.49 10.74 -5.41
N LYS A 45 -10.35 9.75 -6.29
CA LYS A 45 -11.32 9.58 -7.36
C LYS A 45 -12.65 9.05 -6.84
N LEU A 46 -12.59 8.18 -5.83
CA LEU A 46 -13.78 7.57 -5.26
C LEU A 46 -14.48 8.49 -4.25
N PHE A 47 -13.70 9.27 -3.52
CA PHE A 47 -14.20 10.14 -2.46
C PHE A 47 -13.84 11.60 -2.75
N PRO A 48 -14.46 12.21 -3.76
CA PRO A 48 -14.06 13.58 -4.15
C PRO A 48 -14.36 14.64 -3.10
N GLU A 49 -15.19 14.32 -2.10
CA GLU A 49 -15.49 15.26 -1.02
C GLU A 49 -14.57 15.09 0.19
N ASN A 50 -13.70 14.08 0.17
CA ASN A 50 -12.77 13.79 1.26
C ASN A 50 -11.38 13.52 0.69
N ILE A 51 -10.89 14.47 -0.09
CA ILE A 51 -9.63 14.31 -0.80
C ILE A 51 -8.45 14.25 0.17
N ILE A 52 -7.56 13.29 -0.05
CA ILE A 52 -6.26 13.26 0.60
C ILE A 52 -5.31 14.04 -0.31
N SER A 53 -4.91 15.23 0.13
CA SER A 53 -4.10 16.10 -0.71
C SER A 53 -3.19 16.95 0.15
N ALA A 54 -1.90 16.82 -0.09
CA ALA A 54 -0.88 17.69 0.46
C ALA A 54 0.33 17.56 -0.43
N GLN A 55 1.02 18.67 -0.66
CA GLN A 55 2.18 18.64 -1.53
C GLN A 55 3.26 17.74 -0.92
N GLY A 56 3.76 16.79 -1.71
CA GLY A 56 4.80 15.89 -1.28
C GLY A 56 4.36 14.81 -0.30
N LEU A 57 3.04 14.62 -0.14
CA LEU A 57 2.53 13.65 0.84
C LEU A 57 3.00 12.23 0.56
N GLU A 58 3.01 11.81 -0.69
CA GLU A 58 3.43 10.46 -1.05
C GLU A 58 4.87 10.17 -0.65
N HIS A 59 5.74 11.16 -0.81
CA HIS A 59 7.14 11.04 -0.39
C HIS A 59 7.26 11.00 1.13
N GLU A 60 6.47 11.82 1.81
CA GLU A 60 6.49 11.85 3.26
C GLU A 60 6.04 10.52 3.83
N LEU A 61 4.92 9.98 3.32
CA LEU A 61 4.43 8.70 3.79
C LEU A 61 5.43 7.58 3.49
N ALA A 62 6.02 7.59 2.31
CA ALA A 62 7.01 6.58 1.95
C ALA A 62 8.22 6.64 2.88
N SER A 63 8.60 7.83 3.35
CA SER A 63 9.72 7.95 4.28
C SER A 63 9.37 7.49 5.70
N CYS A 64 8.08 7.42 6.01
CA CYS A 64 7.62 6.99 7.34
C CYS A 64 7.16 5.52 7.35
N CYS A 65 7.33 4.82 6.26
CA CYS A 65 6.93 3.43 6.13
C CYS A 65 8.16 2.60 5.78
N HIS A 66 8.43 1.57 6.57
CA HIS A 66 9.66 0.80 6.43
C HIS A 66 9.34 -0.66 6.22
N ILE A 67 9.90 -1.24 5.16
CA ILE A 67 9.78 -2.68 4.94
C ILE A 67 10.82 -3.36 5.84
N THR A 68 10.34 -4.18 6.78
CA THR A 68 11.23 -4.84 7.74
C THR A 68 11.44 -6.32 7.42
N LYS A 69 10.55 -6.90 6.62
CA LYS A 69 10.66 -8.30 6.24
C LYS A 69 9.82 -8.52 5.00
N TYR A 70 10.25 -9.40 4.14
CA TYR A 70 9.46 -9.74 2.96
C TYR A 70 9.78 -11.15 2.49
N ALA A 71 8.81 -11.74 1.81
CA ALA A 71 8.99 -12.97 1.05
C ALA A 71 8.23 -12.76 -0.25
N LEU A 72 8.94 -12.41 -1.28
CA LEU A 72 8.36 -12.01 -2.56
C LEU A 72 8.91 -12.85 -3.69
N HIS A 73 8.11 -13.01 -4.72
CA HIS A 73 8.57 -13.61 -5.96
C HIS A 73 7.94 -12.87 -7.14
N THR A 74 8.64 -12.91 -8.27
CA THR A 74 8.09 -12.33 -9.49
C THR A 74 7.02 -13.26 -10.02
N GLN A 75 6.02 -12.68 -10.66
CA GLN A 75 4.92 -13.45 -11.22
C GLN A 75 4.38 -12.74 -12.44
N THR A 76 3.92 -13.52 -13.41
CA THR A 76 3.32 -13.00 -14.62
C THR A 76 1.82 -13.21 -14.55
N PHE A 77 1.06 -12.16 -14.81
CA PHE A 77 -0.39 -12.22 -14.86
C PHE A 77 -0.84 -12.15 -16.31
N SER A 78 -1.59 -13.15 -16.75
CA SER A 78 -2.04 -13.23 -18.13
C SER A 78 -3.33 -12.43 -18.30
N VAL A 79 -3.32 -11.51 -19.25
CA VAL A 79 -4.50 -10.77 -19.66
C VAL A 79 -4.74 -11.03 -21.15
N ASN A 80 -5.89 -10.62 -21.67
CA ASN A 80 -6.33 -11.01 -23.00
C ASN A 80 -5.30 -10.85 -24.10
N ASN A 81 -4.50 -9.81 -24.06
CA ASN A 81 -3.57 -9.51 -25.16
C ASN A 81 -2.13 -9.49 -24.72
N GLY A 82 -1.79 -10.24 -23.67
CA GLY A 82 -0.40 -10.27 -23.25
C GLY A 82 -0.25 -10.61 -21.78
N ASN A 83 0.96 -10.36 -21.30
CA ASN A 83 1.32 -10.69 -19.95
C ASN A 83 1.78 -9.43 -19.22
N VAL A 84 1.44 -9.33 -17.95
CA VAL A 84 1.90 -8.25 -17.10
C VAL A 84 2.82 -8.85 -16.05
N HIS A 85 4.02 -8.32 -15.96
CA HIS A 85 5.01 -8.78 -14.99
C HIS A 85 4.88 -7.99 -13.70
N GLY A 86 4.95 -8.69 -12.59
CA GLY A 86 4.83 -8.08 -11.28
C GLY A 86 5.36 -8.98 -10.19
N PHE A 87 4.82 -8.83 -9.01
CA PHE A 87 5.27 -9.58 -7.85
C PHE A 87 4.11 -9.94 -6.94
N CYS A 88 4.29 -10.98 -6.16
CA CYS A 88 3.36 -11.33 -5.09
C CYS A 88 4.12 -11.95 -3.93
N GLY A 89 3.42 -12.21 -2.84
CA GLY A 89 4.03 -12.71 -1.62
C GLY A 89 3.56 -11.89 -0.43
N ASN A 90 4.46 -11.62 0.51
CA ASN A 90 4.10 -10.83 1.67
C ASN A 90 5.20 -9.85 2.05
N ILE A 91 4.77 -8.75 2.67
CA ILE A 91 5.63 -7.67 3.10
C ILE A 91 5.21 -7.28 4.50
N LYS A 92 6.16 -7.23 5.42
CA LYS A 92 5.91 -6.67 6.74
C LYS A 92 6.42 -5.25 6.76
N ILE A 93 5.56 -4.32 7.18
CA ILE A 93 5.90 -2.90 7.22
C ILE A 93 5.74 -2.37 8.63
N LYS A 94 6.58 -1.38 8.93
CA LYS A 94 6.49 -0.63 10.19
C LYS A 94 6.35 0.84 9.89
N PHE A 95 5.53 1.50 10.69
CA PHE A 95 5.29 2.94 10.55
C PHE A 95 6.14 3.72 11.55
N SER A 96 6.60 4.88 11.11
CA SER A 96 7.20 5.89 11.97
C SER A 96 6.43 7.19 11.77
N GLY A 97 6.89 8.26 12.41
CA GLY A 97 6.22 9.54 12.28
C GLY A 97 5.22 9.79 13.42
N ASN A 98 4.46 10.88 13.30
CA ASN A 98 3.52 11.25 14.35
C ASN A 98 2.25 10.41 14.27
N ASP A 99 1.37 10.62 15.26
CA ASP A 99 0.14 9.83 15.38
C ASP A 99 -0.74 9.94 14.14
N MET A 100 -0.89 11.15 13.61
CA MET A 100 -1.75 11.36 12.46
C MET A 100 -1.19 10.66 11.21
N THR A 101 0.12 10.73 11.00
CA THR A 101 0.77 10.07 9.88
C THR A 101 0.58 8.57 9.94
N ARG A 102 0.76 7.98 11.13
CA ARG A 102 0.58 6.53 11.32
C ARG A 102 -0.87 6.12 11.05
N ARG A 103 -1.83 6.90 11.53
CA ARG A 103 -3.25 6.59 11.31
C ARG A 103 -3.61 6.73 9.84
N LEU A 104 -3.04 7.70 9.16
CA LEU A 104 -3.30 7.88 7.73
C LEU A 104 -2.75 6.71 6.92
N MET A 105 -1.51 6.28 7.20
CA MET A 105 -0.95 5.12 6.50
C MET A 105 -1.78 3.88 6.72
N ASN A 106 -2.21 3.66 7.96
CA ASN A 106 -3.03 2.50 8.27
C ASN A 106 -4.36 2.54 7.51
N LEU A 107 -4.98 3.71 7.45
CA LEU A 107 -6.22 3.89 6.71
C LEU A 107 -6.04 3.59 5.23
N ILE A 108 -4.96 4.09 4.64
CA ILE A 108 -4.68 3.88 3.22
C ILE A 108 -4.50 2.39 2.92
N PHE A 109 -3.76 1.67 3.76
CA PHE A 109 -3.57 0.24 3.54
C PHE A 109 -4.84 -0.57 3.81
N LEU A 110 -5.66 -0.16 4.78
CA LEU A 110 -6.97 -0.79 4.97
C LEU A 110 -7.84 -0.59 3.73
N TYR A 111 -7.79 0.58 3.13
CA TYR A 111 -8.50 0.84 1.89
C TYR A 111 -8.02 -0.08 0.76
N ALA A 112 -6.75 -0.44 0.76
CA ALA A 112 -6.20 -1.33 -0.27
C ALA A 112 -6.88 -2.69 -0.29
N ASN A 113 -7.43 -3.14 0.84
CA ASN A 113 -8.19 -4.41 0.88
C ASN A 113 -9.38 -4.38 -0.07
N PHE A 114 -9.91 -3.20 -0.35
CA PHE A 114 -11.04 -3.04 -1.26
C PHE A 114 -10.59 -2.64 -2.66
N ALA A 115 -9.64 -1.72 -2.73
CA ALA A 115 -9.24 -1.14 -4.02
C ALA A 115 -8.21 -1.97 -4.78
N GLY A 116 -7.43 -2.77 -4.05
CA GLY A 116 -6.24 -3.40 -4.62
C GLY A 116 -5.11 -2.39 -4.76
N ILE A 117 -3.94 -2.88 -5.17
CA ILE A 117 -2.75 -2.05 -5.36
C ILE A 117 -2.23 -2.26 -6.78
N GLY A 118 -1.85 -1.17 -7.42
CA GLY A 118 -1.20 -1.23 -8.72
C GLY A 118 -2.16 -1.14 -9.87
N ILE A 119 -1.73 -1.67 -11.01
CA ILE A 119 -2.48 -1.56 -12.26
C ILE A 119 -3.43 -2.74 -12.43
N LYS A 120 -4.44 -2.55 -13.27
CA LYS A 120 -5.37 -3.59 -13.75
C LYS A 120 -6.09 -4.34 -12.63
N THR A 121 -6.43 -3.64 -11.56
CA THR A 121 -7.15 -4.25 -10.44
C THR A 121 -8.56 -4.70 -10.85
N ALA A 122 -9.17 -4.03 -11.83
CA ALA A 122 -10.47 -4.43 -12.34
C ALA A 122 -10.42 -5.80 -13.05
N LEU A 123 -9.23 -6.26 -13.43
CA LEU A 123 -9.02 -7.55 -14.08
C LEU A 123 -8.54 -8.63 -13.10
N GLY A 124 -8.49 -8.31 -11.82
CA GLY A 124 -8.10 -9.27 -10.78
C GLY A 124 -6.66 -9.15 -10.30
N MET A 125 -5.87 -8.24 -10.87
CA MET A 125 -4.52 -7.99 -10.36
C MET A 125 -4.58 -7.17 -9.08
N GLY A 126 -3.51 -7.26 -8.30
CA GLY A 126 -3.30 -6.38 -7.17
C GLY A 126 -4.19 -6.63 -5.96
N ALA A 127 -4.85 -7.77 -5.88
CA ALA A 127 -5.64 -8.09 -4.71
C ALA A 127 -4.74 -8.30 -3.50
N VAL A 128 -5.07 -7.64 -2.39
CA VAL A 128 -4.23 -7.70 -1.20
C VAL A 128 -5.07 -7.93 0.03
N ASP A 129 -4.42 -8.45 1.06
CA ASP A 129 -4.98 -8.58 2.40
C ASP A 129 -4.00 -7.91 3.35
N TYR A 130 -4.40 -6.77 3.88
CA TYR A 130 -3.59 -6.03 4.84
C TYR A 130 -4.15 -6.24 6.23
N GLN A 131 -3.29 -6.63 7.15
CA GLN A 131 -3.64 -6.77 8.56
C GLN A 131 -2.68 -5.95 9.38
N GLY A 132 -3.20 -4.89 9.98
CA GLY A 132 -2.41 -3.99 10.79
C GLY A 132 -2.15 -4.56 12.17
N PHE A 133 -1.07 -4.10 12.78
CA PHE A 133 -0.79 -4.36 14.18
C PHE A 133 -0.57 -3.02 14.88
N ALA A 134 -0.82 -3.02 16.17
CA ALA A 134 -0.71 -1.83 16.97
C ALA A 134 0.63 -1.79 17.70
N ASN A 135 1.12 -0.57 17.91
CA ASN A 135 2.20 -0.33 18.86
C ASN A 135 1.56 0.31 20.07
N PRO A 136 1.63 -0.30 21.26
CA PRO A 136 1.13 0.35 22.46
C PRO A 136 1.85 1.66 22.69
N ARG A 137 1.10 2.66 23.13
CA ARG A 137 1.69 3.93 23.50
C ARG A 137 2.53 3.71 24.74
N ARG A 138 3.77 4.13 24.67
CA ARG A 138 4.63 4.01 25.84
C ARG A 138 4.40 5.21 26.75
N SER A 139 4.15 4.92 28.00
CA SER A 139 4.25 5.93 29.02
C SER A 139 5.71 5.99 29.41
N SER A 140 6.39 6.99 29.02
CA SER A 140 7.80 7.13 29.37
C SER A 140 8.01 8.21 30.37
#